data_915e354b7ed6bd27b4c0d313c8157b45
#
_entry.id   915e354b7ed6bd27b4c0d313c8157b45
#
_cell.length_a   1.000
_cell.length_b   1.000
_cell.length_c   1.000
_cell.angle_alpha   90.00
_cell.angle_beta   90.00
_cell.angle_gamma   90.00
#
_symmetry.space_group_name_H-M   'P 1'
#
loop_
_entity.id
_entity.type
_entity.pdbx_description
1 polymer ?
#
loop_
_entity_poly.entity_id
_entity_poly.type
_entity_poly.pdbx_seq_one_letter_code
_entity_poly.pdbx_strand_id
1 'polypeptide(L)'
;MKKIFCMILAFAVSLGLMAGSGRTYARASVDAGGTVGNKFVAEALTVLEIDSEASVKEADEENFDVAIMKFTLAGEIADSDGNAIANAAELAAKLSVKDVALVYRIDNSVILEAFRRFYEASGLKDVAVASSASSVLIDAAEIKNLNTYYIAEDISDRTAAAGAITQANAFGAQTIILEGETNYDTVRYIQSRLKSAWVKTGSDKISAANALSLGAYGIISSSVKNLNEVVLQISGAVKSENGYILGRSPYIIAHRGLTTVHTENTVGAIVDAAQAGANHVEIDIRKTKDGQIVLLHDDDIRYAMRNADGSAASGAVSNMTLAELKALKMSDMASEIATIDEIFEAALTKDAENLILVIEIKGQEPELVSLFAQKVNQYNIADRIAVISFYPAQILRMRSELPEVPTSVLLYTASGANAVEQAKAVKSGVDMQFNGKGGMKAYYGEGGTKEAYNMAYAYFAKRGLSLWLWTYEADSMKEAVRNGVTGITTNDPVTYTADEIEVLTPSDVTEVDELPANGAEVTIKAKTYKGEEKDVKANVVVLERNDEMVKAVLCYDSGVFGLSSKVVTFKKIEKTESTGGNGEKKGCGGSVGGVATLCGLAAIAAVTLMKKREDRK
;
A
#
# COMPACT_ATOMS: atom_id res chain seq x y z
N MET A 1 42.70 23.75 -6.33
CA MET A 1 41.83 23.99 -5.16
C MET A 1 40.49 23.29 -5.26
N LYS A 2 39.71 23.37 -6.35
CA LYS A 2 38.41 22.69 -6.48
C LYS A 2 38.49 21.14 -6.35
N LYS A 3 39.50 20.47 -6.92
CA LYS A 3 39.68 19.02 -6.81
C LYS A 3 40.04 18.52 -5.40
N ILE A 4 40.75 19.34 -4.62
CA ILE A 4 41.12 19.04 -3.23
C ILE A 4 39.91 19.19 -2.31
N PHE A 5 39.03 20.13 -2.57
CA PHE A 5 37.79 20.33 -1.81
C PHE A 5 36.79 19.19 -2.01
N CYS A 6 36.61 18.70 -3.25
CA CYS A 6 35.81 17.54 -3.52
C CYS A 6 36.37 16.24 -2.88
N MET A 7 37.70 16.08 -2.82
CA MET A 7 38.31 14.93 -2.14
C MET A 7 38.13 15.00 -0.61
N ILE A 8 38.20 16.18 -0.01
CA ILE A 8 37.97 16.34 1.44
C ILE A 8 36.52 16.11 1.80
N LEU A 9 35.58 16.55 0.96
CA LEU A 9 34.14 16.29 1.18
C LEU A 9 33.80 14.79 0.99
N ALA A 10 34.34 14.13 -0.03
CA ALA A 10 34.19 12.69 -0.23
C ALA A 10 34.79 11.88 0.94
N PHE A 11 35.88 12.36 1.55
CA PHE A 11 36.52 11.74 2.71
C PHE A 11 35.71 11.95 3.99
N ALA A 12 35.09 13.12 4.16
CA ALA A 12 34.20 13.41 5.30
C ALA A 12 32.88 12.59 5.22
N VAL A 13 32.30 12.43 4.02
CA VAL A 13 31.11 11.59 3.80
C VAL A 13 31.44 10.11 4.02
N SER A 14 32.60 9.63 3.56
CA SER A 14 33.04 8.24 3.78
C SER A 14 33.37 7.92 5.25
N LEU A 15 33.92 8.87 6.01
CA LEU A 15 34.17 8.70 7.44
C LEU A 15 32.89 8.77 8.28
N GLY A 16 31.92 9.59 7.89
CA GLY A 16 30.59 9.61 8.50
C GLY A 16 29.81 8.30 8.30
N LEU A 17 29.96 7.68 7.13
CA LEU A 17 29.34 6.39 6.79
C LEU A 17 30.01 5.18 7.47
N MET A 18 31.32 5.24 7.76
CA MET A 18 32.02 4.16 8.48
C MET A 18 31.81 4.18 10.00
N ALA A 19 31.45 5.34 10.58
CA ALA A 19 31.11 5.45 12.00
C ALA A 19 29.68 5.02 12.33
N GLY A 20 28.85 4.78 11.29
CA GLY A 20 27.41 4.46 11.44
C GLY A 20 27.08 2.97 11.65
N SER A 21 28.05 2.06 11.62
CA SER A 21 27.78 0.60 11.72
C SER A 21 27.43 0.09 13.12
N GLY A 22 27.14 0.97 14.06
CA GLY A 22 26.77 0.64 15.44
C GLY A 22 25.73 1.58 16.07
N ARG A 23 25.14 2.48 15.30
CA ARG A 23 24.10 3.36 15.84
C ARG A 23 22.72 2.75 15.63
N THR A 24 22.06 2.48 16.71
CA THR A 24 20.63 2.21 16.81
C THR A 24 19.88 3.30 16.04
N TYR A 25 19.12 2.88 15.02
CA TYR A 25 18.17 3.74 14.30
C TYR A 25 16.98 4.05 15.21
N ALA A 26 17.16 4.93 16.16
CA ALA A 26 16.05 5.51 16.88
C ALA A 26 15.43 6.58 15.96
N ARG A 27 14.24 6.36 15.46
CA ARG A 27 13.41 7.45 14.93
C ARG A 27 13.36 8.50 16.03
N ALA A 28 13.91 9.69 15.79
CA ALA A 28 13.88 10.75 16.78
C ALA A 28 12.41 11.05 17.09
N SER A 29 11.93 10.59 18.24
CA SER A 29 10.63 10.97 18.75
C SER A 29 10.67 12.47 19.00
N VAL A 30 9.81 13.22 18.33
CA VAL A 30 9.61 14.64 18.64
C VAL A 30 8.99 14.70 20.03
N ASP A 31 9.78 15.06 20.99
CA ASP A 31 9.34 15.28 22.36
C ASP A 31 8.71 16.68 22.44
N ALA A 32 7.42 16.75 22.20
CA ALA A 32 6.63 17.95 22.51
C ALA A 32 6.13 17.85 23.97
N GLY A 33 7.06 17.67 24.93
CA GLY A 33 6.73 17.69 26.35
C GLY A 33 5.98 16.46 26.89
N GLY A 34 5.91 15.39 26.14
CA GLY A 34 5.41 14.08 26.53
C GLY A 34 6.09 13.02 25.71
N THR A 35 6.48 11.94 26.33
CA THR A 35 7.05 10.77 25.68
C THR A 35 6.14 10.35 24.54
N VAL A 36 6.53 10.63 23.29
CA VAL A 36 5.86 10.09 22.11
C VAL A 36 6.21 8.60 22.11
N GLY A 37 5.29 7.79 22.59
CA GLY A 37 5.42 6.34 22.56
C GLY A 37 5.70 5.90 21.12
N ASN A 38 6.57 4.93 20.96
CA ASN A 38 7.05 4.34 19.72
C ASN A 38 6.03 4.44 18.58
N LYS A 39 6.28 5.35 17.65
CA LYS A 39 5.48 5.49 16.44
C LYS A 39 5.90 4.45 15.43
N PHE A 40 4.93 3.82 14.81
CA PHE A 40 5.14 2.70 13.93
C PHE A 40 5.03 3.07 12.47
N VAL A 41 5.68 2.26 11.67
CA VAL A 41 5.77 2.24 10.22
C VAL A 41 4.41 2.06 9.52
N ALA A 42 3.33 1.86 10.26
CA ALA A 42 1.98 1.89 9.73
C ALA A 42 1.52 3.27 9.22
N GLU A 43 2.21 4.32 9.64
CA GLU A 43 2.01 5.68 9.11
C GLU A 43 2.67 5.83 7.74
N ALA A 44 2.10 6.70 6.90
CA ALA A 44 2.77 7.11 5.67
C ALA A 44 4.12 7.76 5.99
N LEU A 45 5.11 7.55 5.11
CA LEU A 45 6.37 8.29 5.18
C LEU A 45 6.10 9.78 5.03
N THR A 46 6.76 10.58 5.86
CA THR A 46 6.78 12.03 5.68
C THR A 46 7.88 12.39 4.69
N VAL A 47 7.49 12.91 3.52
CA VAL A 47 8.41 13.25 2.44
C VAL A 47 8.43 14.75 2.25
N LEU A 48 9.59 15.38 2.52
CA LEU A 48 9.79 16.79 2.28
C LEU A 48 10.15 17.05 0.82
N GLU A 49 9.32 17.81 0.11
CA GLU A 49 9.70 18.40 -1.17
C GLU A 49 10.53 19.66 -0.93
N ILE A 50 11.79 19.62 -1.33
CA ILE A 50 12.70 20.77 -1.21
C ILE A 50 12.61 21.57 -2.50
N ASP A 51 11.70 22.55 -2.50
CA ASP A 51 11.29 23.36 -3.64
C ASP A 51 11.38 24.88 -3.39
N SER A 52 11.92 25.29 -2.23
CA SER A 52 12.00 26.68 -1.80
C SER A 52 13.04 26.87 -0.70
N GLU A 53 13.46 28.11 -0.44
CA GLU A 53 14.32 28.43 0.72
C GLU A 53 13.62 28.05 2.06
N ALA A 54 12.30 28.12 2.11
CA ALA A 54 11.52 27.74 3.29
C ALA A 54 11.63 26.23 3.55
N SER A 55 11.49 25.40 2.52
CA SER A 55 11.63 23.95 2.66
C SER A 55 13.08 23.52 2.92
N VAL A 56 14.09 24.26 2.42
CA VAL A 56 15.50 24.07 2.82
C VAL A 56 15.68 24.33 4.32
N LYS A 57 15.02 25.37 4.86
CA LYS A 57 15.04 25.64 6.30
C LYS A 57 14.31 24.56 7.11
N GLU A 58 13.13 24.11 6.67
CA GLU A 58 12.44 22.99 7.31
C GLU A 58 13.29 21.71 7.31
N ALA A 59 14.09 21.47 6.27
CA ALA A 59 15.01 20.34 6.22
C ALA A 59 16.06 20.35 7.35
N ASP A 60 16.37 21.50 7.90
CA ASP A 60 17.24 21.64 9.08
C ASP A 60 16.50 21.48 10.41
N GLU A 61 15.29 22.02 10.50
CA GLU A 61 14.55 22.17 11.74
C GLU A 61 13.65 20.98 12.06
N GLU A 62 13.10 20.32 11.04
CA GLU A 62 12.09 19.26 11.20
C GLU A 62 12.67 17.85 11.01
N ASN A 63 11.94 16.86 11.53
CA ASN A 63 12.20 15.44 11.29
C ASN A 63 11.27 14.93 10.19
N PHE A 64 11.82 14.17 9.24
CA PHE A 64 11.09 13.54 8.14
C PHE A 64 11.88 12.35 7.62
N ASP A 65 11.22 11.52 6.79
CA ASP A 65 11.78 10.25 6.35
C ASP A 65 12.57 10.35 5.05
N VAL A 66 12.10 11.17 4.11
CA VAL A 66 12.63 11.26 2.74
C VAL A 66 12.66 12.71 2.28
N ALA A 67 13.72 13.11 1.57
CA ALA A 67 13.80 14.38 0.83
C ALA A 67 13.64 14.10 -0.66
N ILE A 68 12.71 14.79 -1.33
CA ILE A 68 12.64 14.86 -2.78
C ILE A 68 13.03 16.23 -3.27
N MET A 69 13.95 16.33 -4.25
CA MET A 69 14.55 17.57 -4.65
C MET A 69 14.91 17.58 -6.13
N LYS A 70 14.69 18.72 -6.80
CA LYS A 70 14.96 18.90 -8.22
C LYS A 70 16.45 19.19 -8.45
N PHE A 71 17.14 18.29 -9.15
CA PHE A 71 18.56 18.40 -9.47
C PHE A 71 18.78 19.15 -10.79
N THR A 72 19.78 20.02 -10.84
CA THR A 72 20.10 20.83 -12.02
C THR A 72 21.40 20.38 -12.71
N LEU A 73 21.61 20.85 -13.94
CA LEU A 73 22.84 20.61 -14.70
C LEU A 73 24.11 21.14 -13.98
N ALA A 74 23.95 22.20 -13.17
CA ALA A 74 25.04 22.80 -12.39
C ALA A 74 25.39 22.02 -11.11
N GLY A 75 24.65 20.98 -10.75
CA GLY A 75 24.84 20.24 -9.49
C GLY A 75 24.24 20.95 -8.28
N GLU A 76 23.18 21.69 -8.51
CA GLU A 76 22.41 22.44 -7.51
C GLU A 76 21.02 21.85 -7.35
N ILE A 77 20.35 22.15 -6.25
CA ILE A 77 18.93 21.92 -6.04
C ILE A 77 18.18 23.19 -6.42
N ALA A 78 17.13 23.03 -7.20
CA ALA A 78 16.32 24.13 -7.71
C ALA A 78 14.90 24.12 -7.15
N ASP A 79 14.28 25.32 -7.13
CA ASP A 79 12.84 25.50 -6.96
C ASP A 79 12.04 25.02 -8.20
N SER A 80 10.72 25.21 -8.16
CA SER A 80 9.82 24.87 -9.30
C SER A 80 10.17 25.65 -10.56
N ASP A 81 10.62 26.90 -10.41
CA ASP A 81 10.95 27.82 -11.52
C ASP A 81 12.35 27.56 -12.10
N GLY A 82 13.14 26.70 -11.45
CA GLY A 82 14.50 26.34 -11.88
C GLY A 82 15.60 27.20 -11.27
N ASN A 83 15.27 28.08 -10.31
CA ASN A 83 16.29 28.87 -9.59
C ASN A 83 17.00 28.00 -8.56
N ALA A 84 18.33 28.15 -8.45
CA ALA A 84 19.11 27.40 -7.46
C ALA A 84 18.80 27.91 -6.03
N ILE A 85 18.44 26.95 -5.14
CA ILE A 85 18.12 27.22 -3.73
C ILE A 85 19.12 26.57 -2.76
N ALA A 86 19.86 25.56 -3.19
CA ALA A 86 20.89 24.91 -2.37
C ALA A 86 21.95 24.22 -3.22
N ASN A 87 23.13 23.98 -2.66
CA ASN A 87 24.12 23.08 -3.26
C ASN A 87 23.77 21.63 -2.96
N ALA A 88 23.70 20.78 -4.01
CA ALA A 88 23.26 19.39 -3.89
C ALA A 88 24.18 18.54 -2.99
N ALA A 89 25.50 18.75 -3.05
CA ALA A 89 26.45 17.97 -2.25
C ALA A 89 26.39 18.35 -0.76
N GLU A 90 26.29 19.64 -0.45
CA GLU A 90 26.17 20.12 0.92
C GLU A 90 24.87 19.68 1.57
N LEU A 91 23.76 19.79 0.84
CA LEU A 91 22.46 19.37 1.33
C LEU A 91 22.40 17.84 1.53
N ALA A 92 22.93 17.06 0.58
CA ALA A 92 22.99 15.62 0.71
C ALA A 92 23.83 15.17 1.92
N ALA A 93 24.98 15.81 2.17
CA ALA A 93 25.81 15.52 3.33
C ALA A 93 25.06 15.79 4.64
N LYS A 94 24.32 16.89 4.71
CA LYS A 94 23.50 17.32 5.85
C LYS A 94 22.38 16.31 6.15
N LEU A 95 21.61 15.93 5.11
CA LEU A 95 20.49 15.02 5.23
C LEU A 95 20.92 13.58 5.56
N SER A 96 22.07 13.14 5.04
CA SER A 96 22.62 11.82 5.33
C SER A 96 22.94 11.62 6.83
N VAL A 97 23.27 12.68 7.57
CA VAL A 97 23.48 12.61 9.02
C VAL A 97 22.17 12.40 9.79
N LYS A 98 21.05 12.84 9.22
CA LYS A 98 19.69 12.69 9.79
C LYS A 98 19.02 11.36 9.44
N ASP A 99 19.66 10.44 8.73
CA ASP A 99 19.06 9.20 8.19
C ASP A 99 17.87 9.44 7.25
N VAL A 100 17.92 10.54 6.50
CA VAL A 100 16.92 10.88 5.49
C VAL A 100 17.29 10.21 4.17
N ALA A 101 16.34 9.51 3.56
CA ALA A 101 16.53 8.96 2.21
C ALA A 101 16.44 10.07 1.16
N LEU A 102 17.23 9.96 0.09
CA LEU A 102 17.38 11.02 -0.91
C LEU A 102 16.76 10.60 -2.24
N VAL A 103 15.85 11.42 -2.75
CA VAL A 103 15.22 11.25 -4.07
C VAL A 103 15.51 12.50 -4.91
N TYR A 104 16.09 12.30 -6.07
CA TYR A 104 16.38 13.39 -6.99
C TYR A 104 15.42 13.39 -8.17
N ARG A 105 14.68 14.47 -8.34
CA ARG A 105 13.83 14.69 -9.51
C ARG A 105 14.71 15.13 -10.68
N ILE A 106 14.64 14.40 -11.79
CA ILE A 106 15.43 14.59 -12.99
C ILE A 106 14.49 14.75 -14.19
N ASP A 107 14.59 15.88 -14.88
CA ASP A 107 13.63 16.21 -15.94
C ASP A 107 14.04 15.65 -17.33
N ASN A 108 15.34 15.43 -17.57
CA ASN A 108 15.84 14.96 -18.88
C ASN A 108 17.19 14.23 -18.78
N SER A 109 17.58 13.55 -19.87
CA SER A 109 18.78 12.73 -19.94
C SER A 109 20.09 13.52 -19.82
N VAL A 110 20.11 14.83 -20.15
CA VAL A 110 21.30 15.67 -19.99
C VAL A 110 21.58 15.93 -18.51
N ILE A 111 20.51 16.22 -17.76
CA ILE A 111 20.59 16.38 -16.30
C ILE A 111 20.93 15.02 -15.64
N LEU A 112 20.38 13.91 -16.13
CA LEU A 112 20.71 12.58 -15.62
C LEU A 112 22.20 12.26 -15.73
N GLU A 113 22.84 12.64 -16.84
CA GLU A 113 24.28 12.42 -17.01
C GLU A 113 25.12 13.29 -16.05
N ALA A 114 24.66 14.52 -15.77
CA ALA A 114 25.29 15.35 -14.73
C ALA A 114 25.09 14.75 -13.33
N PHE A 115 23.89 14.24 -13.05
CA PHE A 115 23.55 13.55 -11.82
C PHE A 115 24.38 12.26 -11.65
N ARG A 116 24.56 11.46 -12.69
CA ARG A 116 25.40 10.25 -12.67
C ARG A 116 26.81 10.58 -12.17
N ARG A 117 27.44 11.60 -12.74
CA ARG A 117 28.76 12.06 -12.30
C ARG A 117 28.80 12.51 -10.85
N PHE A 118 27.76 13.22 -10.42
CA PHE A 118 27.58 13.62 -9.02
C PHE A 118 27.44 12.40 -8.12
N TYR A 119 26.56 11.47 -8.46
CA TYR A 119 26.29 10.26 -7.69
C TYR A 119 27.53 9.37 -7.53
N GLU A 120 28.23 9.09 -8.63
CA GLU A 120 29.47 8.30 -8.62
C GLU A 120 30.58 8.96 -7.79
N ALA A 121 30.68 10.29 -7.81
CA ALA A 121 31.68 11.03 -7.04
C ALA A 121 31.32 11.18 -5.55
N SER A 122 30.03 11.18 -5.21
CA SER A 122 29.55 11.45 -3.85
C SER A 122 29.70 10.25 -2.90
N GLY A 123 29.72 9.01 -3.43
CA GLY A 123 29.68 7.80 -2.62
C GLY A 123 28.34 7.56 -1.90
N LEU A 124 27.29 8.31 -2.24
CA LEU A 124 25.96 8.15 -1.68
C LEU A 124 25.42 6.75 -1.98
N LYS A 125 24.64 6.20 -1.06
CA LYS A 125 23.95 4.91 -1.18
C LYS A 125 22.47 5.10 -1.00
N ASP A 126 21.70 4.16 -1.52
CA ASP A 126 20.24 4.12 -1.36
C ASP A 126 19.51 5.37 -1.86
N VAL A 127 20.03 5.94 -2.95
CA VAL A 127 19.47 7.10 -3.63
C VAL A 127 18.46 6.66 -4.68
N ALA A 128 17.42 7.46 -4.91
CA ALA A 128 16.49 7.27 -6.00
C ALA A 128 16.51 8.45 -6.99
N VAL A 129 16.18 8.14 -8.24
CA VAL A 129 15.81 9.12 -9.27
C VAL A 129 14.32 9.04 -9.51
N ALA A 130 13.64 10.18 -9.42
CA ALA A 130 12.23 10.34 -9.76
C ALA A 130 12.08 11.11 -11.08
N SER A 131 11.25 10.62 -11.99
CA SER A 131 10.98 11.30 -13.25
C SER A 131 9.63 10.88 -13.84
N SER A 132 9.00 11.78 -14.62
CA SER A 132 7.90 11.43 -15.54
C SER A 132 8.42 11.03 -16.93
N ALA A 133 9.69 11.35 -17.26
CA ALA A 133 10.30 11.05 -18.55
C ALA A 133 10.79 9.61 -18.64
N SER A 134 10.20 8.83 -19.53
CA SER A 134 10.54 7.41 -19.74
C SER A 134 12.03 7.20 -20.05
N SER A 135 12.63 8.05 -20.90
CA SER A 135 14.06 7.96 -21.26
C SER A 135 14.97 8.12 -20.05
N VAL A 136 14.62 9.01 -19.12
CA VAL A 136 15.38 9.22 -17.87
C VAL A 136 15.33 7.96 -17.00
N LEU A 137 14.15 7.37 -16.82
CA LEU A 137 13.97 6.21 -15.95
C LEU A 137 14.61 4.94 -16.52
N ILE A 138 14.56 4.75 -17.85
CA ILE A 138 15.23 3.64 -18.52
C ILE A 138 16.74 3.74 -18.29
N ASP A 139 17.34 4.90 -18.55
CA ASP A 139 18.78 5.12 -18.38
C ASP A 139 19.21 5.08 -16.90
N ALA A 140 18.40 5.64 -16.00
CA ALA A 140 18.64 5.61 -14.56
C ALA A 140 18.61 4.18 -13.98
N ALA A 141 17.73 3.32 -14.51
CA ALA A 141 17.63 1.93 -14.09
C ALA A 141 18.88 1.07 -14.41
N GLU A 142 19.76 1.56 -15.28
CA GLU A 142 21.04 0.93 -15.59
C GLU A 142 22.18 1.42 -14.67
N ILE A 143 21.95 2.45 -13.86
CA ILE A 143 22.94 2.96 -12.90
C ILE A 143 22.94 2.03 -11.67
N LYS A 144 24.10 1.45 -11.37
CA LYS A 144 24.25 0.50 -10.26
C LYS A 144 23.81 1.11 -8.92
N ASN A 145 23.00 0.37 -8.16
CA ASN A 145 22.49 0.72 -6.83
C ASN A 145 21.57 1.95 -6.78
N LEU A 146 21.12 2.44 -7.92
CA LEU A 146 20.13 3.52 -7.99
C LEU A 146 18.71 2.94 -8.02
N ASN A 147 17.79 3.54 -7.28
CA ASN A 147 16.36 3.26 -7.39
C ASN A 147 15.71 4.20 -8.41
N THR A 148 14.64 3.75 -9.04
CA THR A 148 13.83 4.57 -9.95
C THR A 148 12.42 4.70 -9.40
N TYR A 149 11.88 5.93 -9.39
CA TYR A 149 10.50 6.25 -9.02
C TYR A 149 9.81 6.91 -10.20
N TYR A 150 8.65 6.39 -10.55
CA TYR A 150 7.88 6.93 -11.66
C TYR A 150 6.93 8.03 -11.17
N ILE A 151 6.98 9.21 -11.76
CA ILE A 151 6.05 10.31 -11.50
C ILE A 151 4.92 10.20 -12.52
N ALA A 152 3.69 10.02 -12.02
CA ALA A 152 2.47 9.95 -12.79
C ALA A 152 1.51 11.07 -12.38
N GLU A 153 0.89 11.71 -13.36
CA GLU A 153 -0.01 12.85 -13.16
C GLU A 153 -1.47 12.44 -13.38
N ASP A 154 -2.38 13.01 -12.57
CA ASP A 154 -3.84 12.89 -12.72
C ASP A 154 -4.36 11.44 -12.80
N ILE A 155 -3.93 10.63 -11.86
CA ILE A 155 -4.37 9.23 -11.75
C ILE A 155 -5.65 9.15 -10.91
N SER A 156 -6.80 9.33 -11.56
CA SER A 156 -8.11 9.41 -10.89
C SER A 156 -9.02 8.20 -11.11
N ASP A 157 -8.64 7.26 -11.99
CA ASP A 157 -9.41 6.03 -12.26
C ASP A 157 -8.51 4.78 -12.39
N ARG A 158 -9.16 3.62 -12.42
CA ARG A 158 -8.49 2.31 -12.48
C ARG A 158 -7.69 2.11 -13.78
N THR A 159 -8.14 2.67 -14.89
CA THR A 159 -7.46 2.52 -16.19
C THR A 159 -6.16 3.30 -16.19
N ALA A 160 -6.19 4.55 -15.72
CA ALA A 160 -5.00 5.38 -15.55
C ALA A 160 -4.00 4.72 -14.56
N ALA A 161 -4.51 4.18 -13.45
CA ALA A 161 -3.68 3.47 -12.47
C ALA A 161 -3.02 2.21 -13.05
N ALA A 162 -3.73 1.42 -13.86
CA ALA A 162 -3.18 0.26 -14.56
C ALA A 162 -2.09 0.67 -15.56
N GLY A 163 -2.32 1.76 -16.31
CA GLY A 163 -1.32 2.35 -17.20
C GLY A 163 -0.05 2.79 -16.44
N ALA A 164 -0.21 3.45 -15.29
CA ALA A 164 0.90 3.87 -14.46
C ALA A 164 1.71 2.67 -13.92
N ILE A 165 1.06 1.57 -13.54
CA ILE A 165 1.73 0.32 -13.12
C ILE A 165 2.54 -0.27 -14.28
N THR A 166 1.97 -0.33 -15.49
CA THR A 166 2.66 -0.84 -16.68
C THR A 166 3.93 -0.03 -16.97
N GLN A 167 3.84 1.30 -16.92
CA GLN A 167 5.00 2.17 -17.08
C GLN A 167 6.05 1.95 -15.97
N ALA A 168 5.61 1.92 -14.71
CA ALA A 168 6.52 1.67 -13.58
C ALA A 168 7.25 0.33 -13.73
N ASN A 169 6.56 -0.73 -14.15
CA ASN A 169 7.17 -2.04 -14.42
C ASN A 169 8.22 -1.97 -15.53
N ALA A 170 7.91 -1.30 -16.65
CA ALA A 170 8.85 -1.13 -17.75
C ALA A 170 10.18 -0.49 -17.29
N PHE A 171 10.10 0.50 -16.40
CA PHE A 171 11.27 1.21 -15.86
C PHE A 171 11.91 0.51 -14.65
N GLY A 172 11.33 -0.57 -14.16
CA GLY A 172 11.78 -1.23 -12.92
C GLY A 172 11.43 -0.44 -11.65
N ALA A 173 10.58 0.59 -11.76
CA ALA A 173 10.15 1.39 -10.61
C ALA A 173 9.19 0.59 -9.70
N GLN A 174 9.46 0.62 -8.40
CA GLN A 174 8.58 0.03 -7.39
C GLN A 174 7.70 1.10 -6.73
N THR A 175 8.08 2.36 -6.82
CA THR A 175 7.31 3.51 -6.34
C THR A 175 6.73 4.29 -7.51
N ILE A 176 5.44 4.62 -7.37
CA ILE A 176 4.73 5.55 -8.23
C ILE A 176 4.40 6.78 -7.40
N ILE A 177 4.92 7.93 -7.80
CA ILE A 177 4.60 9.24 -7.23
C ILE A 177 3.40 9.78 -7.99
N LEU A 178 2.32 10.07 -7.26
CA LEU A 178 1.07 10.59 -7.81
C LEU A 178 1.03 12.12 -7.59
N GLU A 179 1.08 12.86 -8.68
CA GLU A 179 0.90 14.31 -8.71
C GLU A 179 -0.45 14.64 -9.35
N GLY A 180 -1.12 15.72 -8.91
CA GLY A 180 -2.45 16.09 -9.39
C GLY A 180 -3.59 15.30 -8.74
N GLU A 181 -4.68 15.07 -9.49
CA GLU A 181 -5.87 14.40 -8.97
C GLU A 181 -5.63 12.91 -8.75
N THR A 182 -5.94 12.44 -7.55
CA THR A 182 -5.96 11.03 -7.20
C THR A 182 -6.99 10.76 -6.10
N ASN A 183 -7.33 9.50 -5.85
CA ASN A 183 -8.32 9.11 -4.86
C ASN A 183 -7.93 7.79 -4.15
N TYR A 184 -8.69 7.44 -3.11
CA TYR A 184 -8.46 6.23 -2.32
C TYR A 184 -8.42 4.96 -3.20
N ASP A 185 -9.37 4.81 -4.11
CA ASP A 185 -9.50 3.60 -4.93
C ASP A 185 -8.30 3.40 -5.86
N THR A 186 -7.78 4.48 -6.45
CA THR A 186 -6.58 4.42 -7.31
C THR A 186 -5.30 4.15 -6.52
N VAL A 187 -5.13 4.78 -5.36
CA VAL A 187 -4.00 4.48 -4.46
C VAL A 187 -4.07 3.02 -4.00
N ARG A 188 -5.25 2.58 -3.56
CA ARG A 188 -5.49 1.20 -3.13
C ARG A 188 -5.21 0.20 -4.26
N TYR A 189 -5.68 0.51 -5.48
CA TYR A 189 -5.44 -0.32 -6.66
C TYR A 189 -3.94 -0.47 -6.97
N ILE A 190 -3.18 0.64 -6.99
CA ILE A 190 -1.74 0.62 -7.24
C ILE A 190 -1.01 -0.22 -6.17
N GLN A 191 -1.33 0.01 -4.91
CA GLN A 191 -0.67 -0.70 -3.80
C GLN A 191 -1.05 -2.18 -3.74
N SER A 192 -2.26 -2.56 -4.17
CA SER A 192 -2.66 -3.97 -4.29
C SER A 192 -1.85 -4.74 -5.34
N ARG A 193 -1.11 -4.05 -6.18
CA ARG A 193 -0.28 -4.60 -7.25
C ARG A 193 1.21 -4.60 -6.89
N LEU A 194 1.55 -4.84 -5.63
CA LEU A 194 2.94 -4.93 -5.14
C LEU A 194 3.76 -3.65 -5.35
N LYS A 195 3.09 -2.49 -5.55
CA LYS A 195 3.74 -1.20 -5.74
C LYS A 195 3.60 -0.32 -4.48
N SER A 196 4.49 0.64 -4.35
CA SER A 196 4.40 1.72 -3.37
C SER A 196 3.82 2.95 -4.04
N ALA A 197 2.74 3.52 -3.51
CA ALA A 197 2.18 4.78 -3.99
C ALA A 197 2.55 5.91 -3.03
N TRP A 198 3.13 6.99 -3.55
CA TRP A 198 3.37 8.23 -2.82
C TRP A 198 2.52 9.34 -3.42
N VAL A 199 1.90 10.16 -2.58
CA VAL A 199 0.98 11.20 -3.02
C VAL A 199 1.56 12.57 -2.72
N LYS A 200 1.61 13.44 -3.73
CA LYS A 200 1.95 14.84 -3.55
C LYS A 200 0.72 15.64 -3.10
N THR A 201 0.90 16.47 -2.09
CA THR A 201 -0.17 17.27 -1.50
C THR A 201 0.25 18.72 -1.30
N GLY A 202 -0.71 19.58 -0.97
CA GLY A 202 -0.44 20.95 -0.55
C GLY A 202 0.30 21.01 0.80
N SER A 203 0.78 22.20 1.13
CA SER A 203 1.54 22.43 2.37
C SER A 203 0.68 22.69 3.61
N ASP A 204 -0.64 22.83 3.48
CA ASP A 204 -1.55 23.09 4.58
C ASP A 204 -2.05 21.80 5.27
N LYS A 205 -2.61 21.94 6.48
CA LYS A 205 -3.07 20.79 7.28
C LYS A 205 -4.25 20.04 6.69
N ILE A 206 -5.15 20.73 6.00
CA ILE A 206 -6.33 20.09 5.37
C ILE A 206 -5.85 19.19 4.23
N SER A 207 -4.97 19.71 3.37
CA SER A 207 -4.35 18.95 2.29
C SER A 207 -3.57 17.75 2.82
N ALA A 208 -2.77 17.92 3.87
CA ALA A 208 -2.03 16.84 4.53
C ALA A 208 -2.96 15.75 5.09
N ALA A 209 -4.05 16.14 5.76
CA ALA A 209 -5.02 15.20 6.33
C ALA A 209 -5.75 14.41 5.24
N ASN A 210 -6.16 15.06 4.16
CA ASN A 210 -6.78 14.38 3.01
C ASN A 210 -5.82 13.39 2.36
N ALA A 211 -4.55 13.77 2.16
CA ALA A 211 -3.55 12.85 1.60
C ALA A 211 -3.30 11.63 2.49
N LEU A 212 -3.25 11.81 3.83
CA LEU A 212 -3.13 10.69 4.78
C LEU A 212 -4.29 9.71 4.66
N SER A 213 -5.52 10.20 4.47
CA SER A 213 -6.71 9.35 4.35
C SER A 213 -6.73 8.48 3.09
N LEU A 214 -5.91 8.79 2.07
CA LEU A 214 -5.76 7.97 0.87
C LEU A 214 -5.01 6.65 1.15
N GLY A 215 -4.37 6.52 2.32
CA GLY A 215 -3.64 5.32 2.68
C GLY A 215 -2.36 5.09 1.87
N ALA A 216 -1.77 6.15 1.30
CA ALA A 216 -0.51 6.07 0.55
C ALA A 216 0.68 5.72 1.46
N TYR A 217 1.73 5.14 0.86
CA TYR A 217 2.99 4.83 1.57
C TYR A 217 3.81 6.06 1.93
N GLY A 218 3.74 7.12 1.13
CA GLY A 218 4.44 8.37 1.37
C GLY A 218 3.57 9.57 1.03
N ILE A 219 3.68 10.61 1.82
CA ILE A 219 3.03 11.90 1.59
C ILE A 219 4.10 12.95 1.34
N ILE A 220 4.08 13.51 0.13
CA ILE A 220 5.02 14.52 -0.32
C ILE A 220 4.40 15.89 -0.08
N SER A 221 5.07 16.72 0.72
CA SER A 221 4.65 18.10 1.01
C SER A 221 5.86 19.03 1.06
N SER A 222 5.68 20.27 0.67
CA SER A 222 6.68 21.32 0.88
C SER A 222 6.70 21.87 2.33
N SER A 223 5.78 21.40 3.19
CA SER A 223 5.80 21.64 4.63
C SER A 223 5.57 20.35 5.42
N VAL A 224 6.66 19.70 5.83
CA VAL A 224 6.57 18.52 6.71
C VAL A 224 6.18 18.90 8.14
N LYS A 225 6.36 20.15 8.54
CA LYS A 225 5.88 20.65 9.84
C LYS A 225 4.38 20.47 9.98
N ASN A 226 3.59 20.97 9.02
CA ASN A 226 2.13 20.83 9.02
C ASN A 226 1.70 19.36 8.91
N LEU A 227 2.39 18.57 8.09
CA LEU A 227 2.14 17.13 7.98
C LEU A 227 2.40 16.41 9.31
N ASN A 228 3.53 16.67 9.97
CA ASN A 228 3.86 16.10 11.28
C ASN A 228 2.85 16.49 12.36
N GLU A 229 2.38 17.75 12.37
CA GLU A 229 1.36 18.20 13.32
C GLU A 229 0.04 17.45 13.13
N VAL A 230 -0.41 17.22 11.89
CA VAL A 230 -1.63 16.44 11.59
C VAL A 230 -1.44 14.98 12.01
N VAL A 231 -0.32 14.35 11.68
CA VAL A 231 0.02 12.99 12.11
C VAL A 231 -0.04 12.87 13.64
N LEU A 232 0.52 13.84 14.37
CA LEU A 232 0.47 13.88 15.84
C LEU A 232 -0.96 13.99 16.39
N GLN A 233 -1.78 14.88 15.80
CA GLN A 233 -3.16 15.08 16.23
C GLN A 233 -4.01 13.82 16.02
N ILE A 234 -3.89 13.19 14.84
CA ILE A 234 -4.59 11.95 14.52
C ILE A 234 -4.10 10.82 15.45
N SER A 235 -2.76 10.68 15.66
CA SER A 235 -2.18 9.68 16.55
C SER A 235 -2.66 9.80 17.99
N GLY A 236 -2.89 11.03 18.46
CA GLY A 236 -3.43 11.30 19.80
C GLY A 236 -4.90 10.94 19.98
N ALA A 237 -5.66 10.82 18.88
CA ALA A 237 -7.10 10.50 18.92
C ALA A 237 -7.38 9.00 18.94
N VAL A 238 -6.43 8.18 18.50
CA VAL A 238 -6.52 6.71 18.55
C VAL A 238 -5.90 6.24 19.86
N LYS A 239 -6.75 5.82 20.79
CA LYS A 239 -6.37 5.43 22.16
C LYS A 239 -6.08 3.94 22.29
N SER A 240 -5.60 3.26 21.25
CA SER A 240 -5.21 1.87 21.41
C SER A 240 -4.09 1.76 22.44
N GLU A 241 -4.06 0.70 23.24
CA GLU A 241 -3.00 0.44 24.23
C GLU A 241 -1.58 0.51 23.64
N ASN A 242 -1.49 0.56 22.35
CA ASN A 242 -0.26 0.55 21.58
C ASN A 242 -0.03 1.80 20.71
N GLY A 243 -0.94 2.78 20.68
CA GLY A 243 -0.75 4.07 20.02
C GLY A 243 -0.52 3.99 18.51
N TYR A 244 -1.15 3.05 17.80
CA TYR A 244 -0.99 2.88 16.37
C TYR A 244 -2.03 3.63 15.57
N ILE A 245 -1.60 4.28 14.50
CA ILE A 245 -2.46 4.63 13.38
C ILE A 245 -1.97 3.88 12.15
N LEU A 246 -2.90 3.19 11.55
CA LEU A 246 -2.78 2.72 10.20
C LEU A 246 -3.38 3.80 9.31
N GLY A 247 -2.56 4.46 8.50
CA GLY A 247 -3.10 5.30 7.43
C GLY A 247 -3.79 4.46 6.34
N ARG A 248 -3.61 3.13 6.38
CA ARG A 248 -4.18 2.15 5.45
C ARG A 248 -4.45 0.81 6.11
N SER A 249 -5.50 0.13 5.65
CA SER A 249 -5.73 -1.28 5.98
C SER A 249 -4.80 -2.18 5.15
N PRO A 250 -4.26 -3.28 5.73
CA PRO A 250 -3.41 -4.21 5.00
C PRO A 250 -4.21 -4.98 3.93
N TYR A 251 -3.50 -5.59 2.98
CA TYR A 251 -4.08 -6.59 2.10
C TYR A 251 -3.98 -7.95 2.74
N ILE A 252 -5.08 -8.70 2.73
CA ILE A 252 -5.15 -10.06 3.25
C ILE A 252 -5.08 -11.02 2.07
N ILE A 253 -4.05 -11.87 2.08
CA ILE A 253 -3.78 -12.86 1.04
C ILE A 253 -4.06 -14.24 1.59
N ALA A 254 -5.03 -14.95 1.02
CA ALA A 254 -5.31 -16.33 1.35
C ALA A 254 -4.23 -17.24 0.72
N HIS A 255 -3.40 -17.86 1.54
CA HIS A 255 -2.32 -18.76 1.14
C HIS A 255 -2.91 -20.04 0.53
N ARG A 256 -2.75 -20.22 -0.79
CA ARG A 256 -3.30 -21.32 -1.58
C ARG A 256 -4.83 -21.42 -1.51
N GLY A 257 -5.51 -20.30 -1.21
CA GLY A 257 -6.94 -20.22 -1.02
C GLY A 257 -7.42 -20.36 0.43
N LEU A 258 -8.72 -20.61 0.66
CA LEU A 258 -9.29 -20.83 2.00
C LEU A 258 -9.06 -22.29 2.44
N THR A 259 -7.85 -22.58 2.90
CA THR A 259 -7.38 -23.94 3.22
C THR A 259 -7.96 -24.51 4.53
N THR A 260 -8.65 -23.69 5.31
CA THR A 260 -9.40 -24.13 6.50
C THR A 260 -10.70 -24.86 6.12
N VAL A 261 -11.18 -24.72 4.87
CA VAL A 261 -12.43 -25.31 4.38
C VAL A 261 -12.18 -26.28 3.23
N HIS A 262 -11.25 -25.95 2.32
CA HIS A 262 -10.96 -26.74 1.12
C HIS A 262 -9.51 -27.20 1.09
N THR A 263 -9.23 -28.18 0.25
CA THR A 263 -7.85 -28.53 -0.11
C THR A 263 -7.20 -27.35 -0.84
N GLU A 264 -5.94 -27.08 -0.51
CA GLU A 264 -5.13 -26.01 -1.10
C GLU A 264 -5.10 -26.07 -2.65
N ASN A 265 -4.95 -24.91 -3.29
CA ASN A 265 -4.78 -24.79 -4.73
C ASN A 265 -5.96 -25.39 -5.55
N THR A 266 -7.18 -25.35 -5.01
CA THR A 266 -8.41 -25.79 -5.69
C THR A 266 -9.33 -24.61 -5.99
N VAL A 267 -10.20 -24.76 -6.99
CA VAL A 267 -11.18 -23.73 -7.37
C VAL A 267 -12.05 -23.32 -6.18
N GLY A 268 -12.54 -24.29 -5.39
CA GLY A 268 -13.36 -24.02 -4.20
C GLY A 268 -12.62 -23.17 -3.17
N ALA A 269 -11.35 -23.50 -2.89
CA ALA A 269 -10.52 -22.74 -1.96
C ALA A 269 -10.35 -21.27 -2.39
N ILE A 270 -10.25 -21.01 -3.69
CA ILE A 270 -10.05 -19.67 -4.24
C ILE A 270 -11.34 -18.85 -4.20
N VAL A 271 -12.48 -19.43 -4.59
CA VAL A 271 -13.78 -18.74 -4.58
C VAL A 271 -14.19 -18.41 -3.14
N ASP A 272 -14.04 -19.36 -2.22
CA ASP A 272 -14.42 -19.14 -0.81
C ASP A 272 -13.48 -18.16 -0.11
N ALA A 273 -12.21 -18.03 -0.52
CA ALA A 273 -11.32 -16.98 -0.05
C ALA A 273 -11.83 -15.58 -0.41
N ALA A 274 -12.34 -15.38 -1.64
CA ALA A 274 -12.95 -14.14 -2.05
C ALA A 274 -14.21 -13.82 -1.23
N GLN A 275 -15.10 -14.78 -1.04
CA GLN A 275 -16.32 -14.62 -0.25
C GLN A 275 -16.02 -14.36 1.24
N ALA A 276 -14.90 -14.88 1.74
CA ALA A 276 -14.41 -14.60 3.09
C ALA A 276 -13.85 -13.19 3.26
N GLY A 277 -13.72 -12.41 2.18
CA GLY A 277 -13.21 -11.02 2.23
C GLY A 277 -11.70 -10.90 2.03
N ALA A 278 -11.01 -11.95 1.58
CA ALA A 278 -9.61 -11.83 1.18
C ALA A 278 -9.49 -10.92 -0.05
N ASN A 279 -8.54 -9.97 -0.01
CA ASN A 279 -8.27 -9.10 -1.15
C ASN A 279 -7.52 -9.84 -2.26
N HIS A 280 -6.68 -10.80 -1.86
CA HIS A 280 -5.82 -11.58 -2.73
C HIS A 280 -5.92 -13.06 -2.39
N VAL A 281 -5.60 -13.90 -3.37
CA VAL A 281 -5.31 -15.30 -3.15
C VAL A 281 -3.95 -15.63 -3.77
N GLU A 282 -3.10 -16.25 -2.99
CA GLU A 282 -1.85 -16.80 -3.50
C GLU A 282 -2.08 -18.23 -3.97
N ILE A 283 -1.49 -18.59 -5.13
CA ILE A 283 -1.56 -19.92 -5.73
C ILE A 283 -0.27 -20.31 -6.42
N ASP A 284 0.02 -21.60 -6.47
CA ASP A 284 1.23 -22.18 -7.00
C ASP A 284 1.02 -22.80 -8.38
N ILE A 285 1.78 -22.39 -9.40
CA ILE A 285 1.68 -22.97 -10.75
C ILE A 285 2.88 -23.81 -11.14
N ARG A 286 2.58 -24.94 -11.84
CA ARG A 286 3.57 -25.84 -12.42
C ARG A 286 3.16 -26.28 -13.83
N LYS A 287 4.16 -26.69 -14.63
CA LYS A 287 3.96 -27.19 -15.97
C LYS A 287 3.92 -28.72 -15.97
N THR A 288 2.92 -29.32 -16.59
CA THR A 288 2.83 -30.76 -16.85
C THR A 288 3.74 -31.16 -18.01
N LYS A 289 3.92 -32.48 -18.18
CA LYS A 289 4.70 -33.07 -19.29
C LYS A 289 4.19 -32.64 -20.67
N ASP A 290 2.89 -32.52 -20.82
CA ASP A 290 2.20 -32.12 -22.06
C ASP A 290 1.94 -30.61 -22.16
N GLY A 291 2.61 -29.80 -21.31
CA GLY A 291 2.62 -28.35 -21.41
C GLY A 291 1.37 -27.64 -20.86
N GLN A 292 0.55 -28.33 -20.07
CA GLN A 292 -0.56 -27.69 -19.37
C GLN A 292 -0.08 -27.05 -18.07
N ILE A 293 -0.78 -26.03 -17.61
CA ILE A 293 -0.48 -25.36 -16.34
C ILE A 293 -1.48 -25.82 -15.29
N VAL A 294 -0.97 -26.42 -14.22
CA VAL A 294 -1.77 -26.91 -13.09
C VAL A 294 -1.34 -26.24 -11.78
N LEU A 295 -2.23 -26.28 -10.79
CA LEU A 295 -1.97 -25.73 -9.47
C LEU A 295 -1.50 -26.83 -8.51
N LEU A 296 -0.27 -26.75 -8.08
CA LEU A 296 0.29 -27.62 -7.03
C LEU A 296 1.59 -27.01 -6.45
N HIS A 297 1.71 -27.03 -5.11
CA HIS A 297 2.90 -26.49 -4.46
C HIS A 297 4.16 -27.31 -4.76
N ASP A 298 4.13 -28.61 -4.55
CA ASP A 298 5.27 -29.51 -4.76
C ASP A 298 5.24 -30.17 -6.14
N ASP A 299 6.41 -30.39 -6.74
CA ASP A 299 6.51 -31.19 -7.96
C ASP A 299 6.22 -32.67 -7.67
N ASP A 300 6.60 -33.16 -6.48
CA ASP A 300 6.29 -34.50 -6.02
C ASP A 300 4.82 -34.58 -5.54
N ILE A 301 3.99 -35.28 -6.29
CA ILE A 301 2.56 -35.35 -6.07
C ILE A 301 2.12 -36.12 -4.81
N ARG A 302 3.04 -36.89 -4.18
CA ARG A 302 2.73 -37.76 -3.02
C ARG A 302 2.14 -36.98 -1.84
N TYR A 303 2.49 -35.72 -1.68
CA TYR A 303 2.05 -34.90 -0.56
C TYR A 303 0.61 -34.43 -0.70
N ALA A 304 0.16 -34.15 -1.93
CA ALA A 304 -1.13 -33.55 -2.21
C ALA A 304 -2.12 -34.49 -2.93
N MET A 305 -1.67 -35.57 -3.56
CA MET A 305 -2.53 -36.40 -4.40
C MET A 305 -2.62 -37.86 -3.93
N ARG A 306 -3.75 -38.50 -4.27
CA ARG A 306 -4.12 -39.86 -3.88
C ARG A 306 -4.56 -40.67 -5.08
N ASN A 307 -4.25 -41.96 -5.05
CA ASN A 307 -4.85 -42.96 -5.91
C ASN A 307 -6.34 -43.20 -5.53
N ALA A 308 -7.11 -43.88 -6.38
CA ALA A 308 -8.51 -44.16 -6.13
C ALA A 308 -8.77 -44.98 -4.85
N ASP A 309 -7.79 -45.73 -4.37
CA ASP A 309 -7.86 -46.51 -3.12
C ASP A 309 -7.45 -45.67 -1.86
N GLY A 310 -7.16 -44.39 -2.02
CA GLY A 310 -6.76 -43.47 -0.96
C GLY A 310 -5.27 -43.51 -0.60
N SER A 311 -4.48 -44.40 -1.21
CA SER A 311 -3.02 -44.41 -1.03
C SER A 311 -2.36 -43.18 -1.66
N ALA A 312 -1.21 -42.76 -1.12
CA ALA A 312 -0.46 -41.65 -1.69
C ALA A 312 -0.07 -41.98 -3.14
N ALA A 313 -0.38 -41.05 -4.06
CA ALA A 313 0.11 -41.14 -5.44
C ALA A 313 1.62 -40.93 -5.51
N SER A 314 2.25 -41.32 -6.59
CA SER A 314 3.69 -41.16 -6.79
C SER A 314 4.00 -40.62 -8.17
N GLY A 315 4.96 -39.74 -8.27
CA GLY A 315 5.41 -39.13 -9.51
C GLY A 315 5.73 -37.64 -9.31
N ALA A 316 6.09 -37.01 -10.40
CA ALA A 316 6.33 -35.58 -10.47
C ALA A 316 5.39 -34.95 -11.50
N VAL A 317 4.85 -33.77 -11.20
CA VAL A 317 3.97 -33.01 -12.11
C VAL A 317 4.64 -32.85 -13.48
N SER A 318 5.93 -32.51 -13.49
CA SER A 318 6.73 -32.30 -14.70
C SER A 318 6.86 -33.54 -15.60
N ASN A 319 6.62 -34.74 -15.05
CA ASN A 319 6.74 -36.02 -15.75
C ASN A 319 5.38 -36.66 -16.13
N MET A 320 4.28 -36.03 -15.74
CA MET A 320 2.91 -36.52 -15.95
C MET A 320 2.12 -35.60 -16.87
N THR A 321 1.25 -36.18 -17.68
CA THR A 321 0.27 -35.43 -18.48
C THR A 321 -0.89 -34.95 -17.61
N LEU A 322 -1.61 -33.92 -18.07
CA LEU A 322 -2.82 -33.46 -17.38
C LEU A 322 -3.83 -34.60 -17.20
N ALA A 323 -4.00 -35.46 -18.21
CA ALA A 323 -4.93 -36.60 -18.14
C ALA A 323 -4.56 -37.60 -17.03
N GLU A 324 -3.27 -37.89 -16.85
CA GLU A 324 -2.77 -38.74 -15.77
C GLU A 324 -2.99 -38.09 -14.39
N LEU A 325 -2.77 -36.79 -14.27
CA LEU A 325 -3.01 -36.05 -13.03
C LEU A 325 -4.51 -35.94 -12.68
N LYS A 326 -5.39 -35.69 -13.66
CA LYS A 326 -6.85 -35.63 -13.46
C LYS A 326 -7.47 -37.00 -13.11
N ALA A 327 -6.78 -38.12 -13.40
CA ALA A 327 -7.21 -39.45 -12.95
C ALA A 327 -7.00 -39.72 -11.46
N LEU A 328 -6.24 -38.85 -10.78
CA LEU A 328 -5.96 -38.87 -9.34
C LEU A 328 -6.95 -37.95 -8.60
N LYS A 329 -6.97 -38.04 -7.27
CA LYS A 329 -7.71 -37.12 -6.41
C LYS A 329 -6.77 -36.31 -5.56
N MET A 330 -7.19 -35.13 -5.13
CA MET A 330 -6.48 -34.37 -4.10
C MET A 330 -6.57 -35.10 -2.74
N SER A 331 -5.87 -34.63 -1.75
CA SER A 331 -5.77 -35.27 -0.42
C SER A 331 -7.11 -35.45 0.29
N ASP A 332 -8.14 -34.68 -0.07
CA ASP A 332 -9.51 -34.78 0.44
C ASP A 332 -10.32 -35.90 -0.21
N MET A 333 -9.81 -36.62 -1.20
CA MET A 333 -10.46 -37.67 -1.98
C MET A 333 -11.68 -37.19 -2.77
N ALA A 334 -11.97 -35.92 -2.83
CA ALA A 334 -13.11 -35.32 -3.51
C ALA A 334 -12.68 -34.41 -4.67
N SER A 335 -11.75 -33.51 -4.40
CA SER A 335 -11.25 -32.52 -5.37
C SER A 335 -10.30 -33.13 -6.39
N GLU A 336 -10.19 -32.47 -7.53
CA GLU A 336 -9.21 -32.77 -8.58
C GLU A 336 -8.20 -31.62 -8.66
N ILE A 337 -7.02 -31.91 -9.22
CA ILE A 337 -6.02 -30.86 -9.49
C ILE A 337 -6.63 -29.82 -10.42
N ALA A 338 -6.51 -28.56 -10.04
CA ALA A 338 -7.01 -27.45 -10.86
C ALA A 338 -6.02 -27.08 -11.96
N THR A 339 -6.53 -26.63 -13.10
CA THR A 339 -5.74 -25.96 -14.14
C THR A 339 -5.83 -24.46 -13.98
N ILE A 340 -4.87 -23.72 -14.57
CA ILE A 340 -4.92 -22.25 -14.57
C ILE A 340 -6.16 -21.72 -15.31
N ASP A 341 -6.63 -22.44 -16.34
CA ASP A 341 -7.86 -22.08 -17.06
C ASP A 341 -9.07 -22.12 -16.13
N GLU A 342 -9.25 -23.21 -15.35
CA GLU A 342 -10.34 -23.34 -14.37
C GLU A 342 -10.29 -22.22 -13.30
N ILE A 343 -9.09 -21.80 -12.89
CA ILE A 343 -8.92 -20.71 -11.94
C ILE A 343 -9.27 -19.35 -12.56
N PHE A 344 -8.82 -19.08 -13.79
CA PHE A 344 -9.16 -17.85 -14.47
C PHE A 344 -10.65 -17.72 -14.75
N GLU A 345 -11.30 -18.82 -15.15
CA GLU A 345 -12.75 -18.87 -15.31
C GLU A 345 -13.47 -18.57 -13.98
N ALA A 346 -13.05 -19.18 -12.88
CA ALA A 346 -13.62 -18.92 -11.56
C ALA A 346 -13.39 -17.47 -11.09
N ALA A 347 -12.19 -16.92 -11.30
CA ALA A 347 -11.85 -15.55 -10.94
C ALA A 347 -12.66 -14.51 -11.72
N LEU A 348 -13.08 -14.81 -12.94
CA LEU A 348 -13.91 -13.93 -13.77
C LEU A 348 -15.40 -13.99 -13.40
N THR A 349 -15.82 -14.88 -12.51
CA THR A 349 -17.19 -14.88 -12.01
C THR A 349 -17.45 -13.70 -11.07
N LYS A 350 -18.74 -13.37 -10.87
CA LYS A 350 -19.16 -12.31 -9.97
C LYS A 350 -18.73 -12.54 -8.52
N ASP A 351 -18.62 -13.80 -8.10
CA ASP A 351 -18.27 -14.19 -6.72
C ASP A 351 -16.79 -13.89 -6.38
N ALA A 352 -15.95 -13.70 -7.40
CA ALA A 352 -14.53 -13.42 -7.23
C ALA A 352 -14.02 -12.22 -8.07
N GLU A 353 -14.93 -11.36 -8.56
CA GLU A 353 -14.59 -10.28 -9.50
C GLU A 353 -13.57 -9.26 -8.99
N ASN A 354 -13.42 -9.10 -7.68
CA ASN A 354 -12.47 -8.17 -7.06
C ASN A 354 -11.18 -8.84 -6.55
N LEU A 355 -11.12 -10.18 -6.61
CA LEU A 355 -9.99 -10.94 -6.12
C LEU A 355 -8.77 -10.76 -7.02
N ILE A 356 -7.60 -10.56 -6.42
CA ILE A 356 -6.33 -10.51 -7.11
C ILE A 356 -5.62 -11.85 -6.93
N LEU A 357 -5.13 -12.41 -8.04
CA LEU A 357 -4.38 -13.65 -8.06
C LEU A 357 -2.88 -13.33 -7.92
N VAL A 358 -2.27 -13.77 -6.83
CA VAL A 358 -0.82 -13.75 -6.62
C VAL A 358 -0.28 -15.10 -7.04
N ILE A 359 0.34 -15.17 -8.21
CA ILE A 359 0.75 -16.42 -8.85
C ILE A 359 2.20 -16.72 -8.52
N GLU A 360 2.47 -17.77 -7.75
CA GLU A 360 3.85 -18.25 -7.57
C GLU A 360 4.26 -19.17 -8.72
N ILE A 361 5.30 -18.78 -9.46
CA ILE A 361 5.91 -19.63 -10.47
C ILE A 361 6.92 -20.58 -9.80
N LYS A 362 6.52 -21.85 -9.62
CA LYS A 362 7.30 -22.89 -8.94
C LYS A 362 8.33 -23.61 -9.85
N GLY A 363 8.12 -23.60 -11.16
CA GLY A 363 9.01 -24.23 -12.11
C GLY A 363 10.13 -23.29 -12.57
N GLN A 364 11.27 -23.88 -12.99
CA GLN A 364 12.39 -23.13 -13.56
C GLN A 364 12.38 -23.16 -15.10
N GLU A 365 11.49 -23.91 -15.70
CA GLU A 365 11.37 -24.07 -17.13
C GLU A 365 10.98 -22.72 -17.77
N PRO A 366 11.78 -22.25 -18.76
CA PRO A 366 11.45 -20.97 -19.44
C PRO A 366 10.07 -20.97 -20.08
N GLU A 367 9.63 -22.11 -20.60
CA GLU A 367 8.36 -22.26 -21.30
C GLU A 367 7.15 -22.04 -20.38
N LEU A 368 7.28 -22.27 -19.06
CA LEU A 368 6.19 -22.05 -18.11
C LEU A 368 5.73 -20.58 -18.13
N VAL A 369 6.67 -19.65 -18.19
CA VAL A 369 6.34 -18.20 -18.25
C VAL A 369 5.62 -17.87 -19.56
N SER A 370 6.13 -18.36 -20.70
CA SER A 370 5.52 -18.08 -22.01
C SER A 370 4.12 -18.69 -22.14
N LEU A 371 3.92 -19.91 -21.62
CA LEU A 371 2.59 -20.55 -21.58
C LEU A 371 1.64 -19.77 -20.66
N PHE A 372 2.13 -19.34 -19.51
CA PHE A 372 1.33 -18.53 -18.57
C PHE A 372 0.95 -17.18 -19.20
N ALA A 373 1.90 -16.49 -19.85
CA ALA A 373 1.63 -15.25 -20.56
C ALA A 373 0.56 -15.40 -21.64
N GLN A 374 0.57 -16.51 -22.40
CA GLN A 374 -0.47 -16.81 -23.38
C GLN A 374 -1.85 -16.94 -22.72
N LYS A 375 -1.94 -17.62 -21.55
CA LYS A 375 -3.19 -17.76 -20.81
C LYS A 375 -3.68 -16.41 -20.27
N VAL A 376 -2.80 -15.58 -19.69
CA VAL A 376 -3.15 -14.24 -19.20
C VAL A 376 -3.74 -13.39 -20.33
N ASN A 377 -3.11 -13.40 -21.51
CA ASN A 377 -3.60 -12.68 -22.67
C ASN A 377 -4.92 -13.25 -23.22
N GLN A 378 -5.07 -14.59 -23.25
CA GLN A 378 -6.29 -15.26 -23.70
C GLN A 378 -7.50 -14.86 -22.86
N TYR A 379 -7.34 -14.78 -21.53
CA TYR A 379 -8.41 -14.43 -20.59
C TYR A 379 -8.53 -12.93 -20.34
N ASN A 380 -7.58 -12.10 -20.86
CA ASN A 380 -7.51 -10.66 -20.64
C ASN A 380 -7.58 -10.29 -19.14
N ILE A 381 -6.78 -10.97 -18.31
CA ILE A 381 -6.86 -10.91 -16.84
C ILE A 381 -5.62 -10.27 -16.19
N ALA A 382 -4.72 -9.67 -16.98
CA ALA A 382 -3.45 -9.10 -16.49
C ALA A 382 -3.65 -8.07 -15.36
N ASP A 383 -4.74 -7.30 -15.41
CA ASP A 383 -5.08 -6.30 -14.41
C ASP A 383 -5.46 -6.88 -13.03
N ARG A 384 -5.59 -8.20 -12.93
CA ARG A 384 -5.95 -8.94 -11.71
C ARG A 384 -4.88 -9.90 -11.24
N ILE A 385 -3.67 -9.80 -11.79
CA ILE A 385 -2.56 -10.72 -11.52
C ILE A 385 -1.39 -9.94 -10.94
N ALA A 386 -0.72 -10.55 -9.97
CA ALA A 386 0.64 -10.26 -9.56
C ALA A 386 1.43 -11.58 -9.56
N VAL A 387 2.72 -11.53 -9.85
CA VAL A 387 3.55 -12.74 -9.94
C VAL A 387 4.67 -12.69 -8.92
N ILE A 388 4.86 -13.81 -8.23
CA ILE A 388 5.96 -14.01 -7.30
C ILE A 388 6.77 -15.26 -7.69
N SER A 389 8.05 -15.29 -7.36
CA SER A 389 8.88 -16.48 -7.56
C SER A 389 10.18 -16.43 -6.75
N PHE A 390 10.64 -17.59 -6.30
CA PHE A 390 12.00 -17.77 -5.77
C PHE A 390 13.08 -17.76 -6.87
N TYR A 391 12.68 -17.80 -8.13
CA TYR A 391 13.60 -17.86 -9.26
C TYR A 391 13.72 -16.50 -9.96
N PRO A 392 14.85 -15.76 -9.74
CA PRO A 392 15.08 -14.47 -10.37
C PRO A 392 14.94 -14.49 -11.90
N ALA A 393 15.31 -15.60 -12.54
CA ALA A 393 15.19 -15.76 -13.99
C ALA A 393 13.72 -15.75 -14.46
N GLN A 394 12.80 -16.31 -13.68
CA GLN A 394 11.36 -16.28 -14.00
C GLN A 394 10.77 -14.88 -13.83
N ILE A 395 11.19 -14.15 -12.79
CA ILE A 395 10.82 -12.74 -12.61
C ILE A 395 11.26 -11.89 -13.81
N LEU A 396 12.50 -12.05 -14.26
CA LEU A 396 13.01 -11.31 -15.44
C LEU A 396 12.26 -11.68 -16.72
N ARG A 397 11.90 -12.96 -16.92
CA ARG A 397 11.06 -13.38 -18.06
C ARG A 397 9.66 -12.80 -17.99
N MET A 398 9.01 -12.86 -16.83
CA MET A 398 7.68 -12.27 -16.63
C MET A 398 7.66 -10.80 -17.01
N ARG A 399 8.63 -10.03 -16.54
CA ARG A 399 8.75 -8.61 -16.86
C ARG A 399 8.95 -8.34 -18.36
N SER A 400 9.56 -9.27 -19.08
CA SER A 400 9.76 -9.19 -20.53
C SER A 400 8.51 -9.55 -21.32
N GLU A 401 7.76 -10.57 -20.88
CA GLU A 401 6.61 -11.10 -21.61
C GLU A 401 5.29 -10.42 -21.26
N LEU A 402 5.14 -9.98 -19.99
CA LEU A 402 3.95 -9.30 -19.47
C LEU A 402 4.37 -8.09 -18.61
N PRO A 403 4.84 -6.99 -19.24
CA PRO A 403 5.29 -5.80 -18.52
C PRO A 403 4.19 -5.13 -17.70
N GLU A 404 2.91 -5.36 -18.02
CA GLU A 404 1.75 -4.88 -17.26
C GLU A 404 1.52 -5.62 -15.94
N VAL A 405 2.09 -6.82 -15.78
CA VAL A 405 1.94 -7.63 -14.56
C VAL A 405 3.07 -7.31 -13.58
N PRO A 406 2.76 -6.84 -12.37
CA PRO A 406 3.77 -6.57 -11.35
C PRO A 406 4.36 -7.86 -10.80
N THR A 407 5.62 -7.76 -10.38
CA THR A 407 6.37 -8.92 -9.88
C THR A 407 7.03 -8.64 -8.55
N SER A 408 7.20 -9.67 -7.71
CA SER A 408 8.07 -9.64 -6.52
C SER A 408 8.93 -10.90 -6.43
N VAL A 409 10.18 -10.71 -6.01
CA VAL A 409 11.06 -11.84 -5.70
C VAL A 409 10.71 -12.39 -4.32
N LEU A 410 10.55 -13.72 -4.23
CA LEU A 410 10.36 -14.43 -2.96
C LEU A 410 11.70 -14.69 -2.28
N LEU A 411 11.77 -14.41 -0.98
CA LEU A 411 13.00 -14.56 -0.21
C LEU A 411 12.76 -15.24 1.15
N TYR A 412 13.67 -16.13 1.51
CA TYR A 412 13.75 -16.72 2.86
C TYR A 412 14.51 -15.84 3.85
N THR A 413 15.21 -14.80 3.38
CA THR A 413 16.04 -13.95 4.22
C THR A 413 15.28 -12.75 4.76
N ALA A 414 15.58 -12.39 5.99
CA ALA A 414 15.09 -11.17 6.62
C ALA A 414 16.11 -10.02 6.59
N SER A 415 17.32 -10.21 6.04
CA SER A 415 18.29 -9.13 5.90
C SER A 415 17.78 -8.08 4.93
N GLY A 416 17.44 -6.88 5.44
CA GLY A 416 16.90 -5.80 4.63
C GLY A 416 17.82 -5.42 3.47
N ALA A 417 19.11 -5.29 3.70
CA ALA A 417 20.08 -4.94 2.66
C ALA A 417 20.12 -6.00 1.55
N ASN A 418 20.20 -7.28 1.91
CA ASN A 418 20.22 -8.37 0.94
C ASN A 418 18.90 -8.46 0.15
N ALA A 419 17.75 -8.29 0.82
CA ALA A 419 16.45 -8.29 0.16
C ALA A 419 16.31 -7.15 -0.85
N VAL A 420 16.73 -5.94 -0.49
CA VAL A 420 16.73 -4.79 -1.40
C VAL A 420 17.66 -5.01 -2.59
N GLU A 421 18.86 -5.54 -2.37
CA GLU A 421 19.80 -5.84 -3.47
C GLU A 421 19.23 -6.88 -4.44
N GLN A 422 18.60 -7.94 -3.94
CA GLN A 422 17.97 -8.96 -4.78
C GLN A 422 16.77 -8.39 -5.57
N ALA A 423 15.90 -7.61 -4.92
CA ALA A 423 14.78 -6.94 -5.59
C ALA A 423 15.28 -6.00 -6.70
N LYS A 424 16.31 -5.19 -6.44
CA LYS A 424 16.94 -4.31 -7.43
C LYS A 424 17.52 -5.08 -8.61
N ALA A 425 18.20 -6.20 -8.35
CA ALA A 425 18.84 -7.01 -9.41
C ALA A 425 17.83 -7.51 -10.45
N VAL A 426 16.59 -7.77 -10.05
CA VAL A 426 15.50 -8.20 -10.93
C VAL A 426 14.46 -7.12 -11.19
N LYS A 427 14.68 -5.90 -10.68
CA LYS A 427 13.79 -4.73 -10.83
C LYS A 427 12.34 -5.07 -10.43
N SER A 428 12.16 -5.75 -9.29
CA SER A 428 10.88 -6.22 -8.76
C SER A 428 10.64 -5.74 -7.33
N GLY A 429 9.43 -5.97 -6.82
CA GLY A 429 9.12 -5.89 -5.39
C GLY A 429 9.81 -7.01 -4.60
N VAL A 430 9.54 -7.05 -3.31
CA VAL A 430 10.02 -8.08 -2.39
C VAL A 430 8.86 -8.69 -1.62
N ASP A 431 8.87 -10.02 -1.51
CA ASP A 431 7.95 -10.79 -0.68
C ASP A 431 8.76 -11.78 0.15
N MET A 432 8.67 -11.70 1.48
CA MET A 432 9.63 -12.37 2.35
C MET A 432 8.94 -13.30 3.34
N GLN A 433 9.68 -14.33 3.73
CA GLN A 433 9.24 -15.23 4.79
C GLN A 433 9.19 -14.51 6.14
N PHE A 434 8.05 -14.59 6.81
CA PHE A 434 7.91 -14.12 8.20
C PHE A 434 8.38 -15.18 9.20
N ASN A 435 7.84 -16.39 9.11
CA ASN A 435 8.18 -17.53 9.97
C ASN A 435 9.37 -18.33 9.40
N GLY A 436 10.00 -19.16 10.20
CA GLY A 436 11.11 -20.02 9.80
C GLY A 436 12.48 -19.51 10.21
N LYS A 437 13.52 -20.34 10.00
CA LYS A 437 14.89 -20.07 10.48
C LYS A 437 15.57 -18.85 9.84
N GLY A 438 15.18 -18.47 8.66
CA GLY A 438 15.71 -17.31 7.93
C GLY A 438 14.73 -16.14 7.86
N GLY A 439 13.51 -16.31 8.36
CA GLY A 439 12.44 -15.33 8.24
C GLY A 439 12.61 -14.10 9.15
N MET A 440 11.76 -13.12 8.95
CA MET A 440 11.76 -11.86 9.71
C MET A 440 11.68 -12.11 11.22
N LYS A 441 10.81 -13.02 11.66
CA LYS A 441 10.65 -13.38 13.07
C LYS A 441 11.94 -13.93 13.70
N ALA A 442 12.66 -14.78 12.98
CA ALA A 442 13.92 -15.35 13.46
C ALA A 442 15.08 -14.35 13.48
N TYR A 443 15.12 -13.45 12.49
CA TYR A 443 16.20 -12.47 12.38
C TYR A 443 16.11 -11.37 13.43
N TYR A 444 14.91 -10.85 13.68
CA TYR A 444 14.66 -9.79 14.67
C TYR A 444 14.31 -10.35 16.05
N GLY A 445 14.10 -11.68 16.16
CA GLY A 445 13.95 -12.46 17.38
C GLY A 445 12.55 -12.42 18.01
N GLU A 446 12.15 -13.51 18.70
CA GLU A 446 10.99 -13.50 19.60
C GLU A 446 11.21 -12.57 20.82
N GLY A 447 12.47 -12.22 21.08
CA GLY A 447 12.88 -11.18 22.03
C GLY A 447 13.43 -9.93 21.34
N GLY A 448 13.29 -9.84 20.00
CA GLY A 448 13.58 -8.62 19.25
C GLY A 448 12.69 -7.51 19.76
N THR A 449 13.28 -6.34 20.00
CA THR A 449 12.48 -5.22 20.45
C THR A 449 11.52 -4.82 19.35
N LYS A 450 10.36 -4.30 19.73
CA LYS A 450 9.37 -3.72 18.82
C LYS A 450 10.01 -2.68 17.87
N GLU A 451 11.05 -1.98 18.35
CA GLU A 451 11.86 -1.06 17.57
C GLU A 451 12.62 -1.75 16.42
N ALA A 452 13.11 -2.97 16.62
CA ALA A 452 13.82 -3.69 15.57
C ALA A 452 12.93 -4.07 14.40
N TYR A 453 11.68 -4.49 14.65
CA TYR A 453 10.69 -4.73 13.60
C TYR A 453 10.36 -3.45 12.84
N ASN A 454 10.11 -2.35 13.57
CA ASN A 454 9.80 -1.07 12.95
C ASN A 454 10.92 -0.56 12.06
N MET A 455 12.16 -0.70 12.49
CA MET A 455 13.31 -0.32 11.69
C MET A 455 13.39 -1.12 10.40
N ALA A 456 13.04 -2.42 10.44
CA ALA A 456 13.03 -3.25 9.24
C ALA A 456 12.01 -2.74 8.22
N TYR A 457 10.77 -2.49 8.66
CA TYR A 457 9.72 -2.00 7.77
C TYR A 457 10.04 -0.60 7.23
N ALA A 458 10.52 0.32 8.08
CA ALA A 458 10.95 1.65 7.65
C ALA A 458 12.11 1.58 6.64
N TYR A 459 12.99 0.61 6.77
CA TYR A 459 14.10 0.39 5.86
C TYR A 459 13.60 0.14 4.42
N PHE A 460 12.59 -0.71 4.24
CA PHE A 460 11.99 -0.98 2.94
C PHE A 460 11.18 0.21 2.42
N ALA A 461 10.34 0.79 3.26
CA ALA A 461 9.47 1.90 2.90
C ALA A 461 10.27 3.12 2.40
N LYS A 462 11.35 3.52 3.10
CA LYS A 462 12.25 4.61 2.69
C LYS A 462 12.94 4.37 1.34
N ARG A 463 13.03 3.10 0.90
CA ARG A 463 13.58 2.69 -0.40
C ARG A 463 12.52 2.46 -1.46
N GLY A 464 11.28 2.88 -1.17
CA GLY A 464 10.16 2.78 -2.08
C GLY A 464 9.65 1.37 -2.32
N LEU A 465 9.90 0.46 -1.38
CA LEU A 465 9.41 -0.92 -1.45
C LEU A 465 8.23 -1.11 -0.50
N SER A 466 7.16 -1.70 -1.00
CA SER A 466 6.07 -2.24 -0.18
C SER A 466 6.50 -3.59 0.40
N LEU A 467 6.13 -3.87 1.64
CA LEU A 467 6.53 -5.08 2.33
C LEU A 467 5.39 -6.09 2.36
N TRP A 468 5.62 -7.23 1.71
CA TRP A 468 4.73 -8.38 1.65
C TRP A 468 5.40 -9.53 2.38
N LEU A 469 4.66 -10.21 3.26
CA LEU A 469 5.23 -11.25 4.11
C LEU A 469 4.35 -12.49 4.16
N TRP A 470 4.98 -13.67 4.22
CA TRP A 470 4.36 -14.99 4.31
C TRP A 470 5.10 -15.89 5.32
N THR A 471 4.50 -16.87 5.97
CA THR A 471 3.07 -17.05 6.18
C THR A 471 2.77 -16.69 7.62
N TYR A 472 1.70 -15.93 7.85
CA TYR A 472 1.25 -15.59 9.18
C TYR A 472 0.19 -16.60 9.66
N GLU A 473 0.29 -16.97 10.93
CA GLU A 473 -0.76 -17.67 11.64
C GLU A 473 -1.76 -16.68 12.23
N ALA A 474 -2.99 -17.13 12.52
CA ALA A 474 -4.08 -16.30 12.98
C ALA A 474 -3.72 -15.40 14.18
N ASP A 475 -2.95 -15.91 15.13
CA ASP A 475 -2.53 -15.21 16.35
C ASP A 475 -1.49 -14.10 16.09
N SER A 476 -0.70 -14.21 15.02
CA SER A 476 0.35 -13.26 14.66
C SER A 476 -0.10 -12.19 13.63
N MET A 477 -1.30 -12.31 13.04
CA MET A 477 -1.80 -11.34 12.05
C MET A 477 -1.96 -9.94 12.64
N LYS A 478 -2.44 -9.82 13.88
CA LYS A 478 -2.57 -8.52 14.55
C LYS A 478 -1.22 -7.83 14.75
N GLU A 479 -0.16 -8.59 14.96
CA GLU A 479 1.20 -8.06 15.02
C GLU A 479 1.66 -7.54 13.66
N ALA A 480 1.39 -8.28 12.57
CA ALA A 480 1.70 -7.84 11.22
C ALA A 480 1.05 -6.49 10.88
N VAL A 481 -0.24 -6.35 11.22
CA VAL A 481 -1.00 -5.09 11.05
C VAL A 481 -0.32 -3.95 11.82
N ARG A 482 0.00 -4.17 13.08
CA ARG A 482 0.66 -3.17 13.93
C ARG A 482 2.04 -2.77 13.44
N ASN A 483 2.72 -3.65 12.72
CA ASN A 483 4.04 -3.41 12.15
C ASN A 483 4.00 -2.82 10.73
N GLY A 484 2.80 -2.49 10.21
CA GLY A 484 2.62 -1.80 8.93
C GLY A 484 2.94 -2.67 7.70
N VAL A 485 2.82 -4.00 7.82
CA VAL A 485 2.95 -4.91 6.68
C VAL A 485 1.87 -4.58 5.65
N THR A 486 2.24 -4.48 4.39
CA THR A 486 1.32 -4.14 3.31
C THR A 486 0.41 -5.28 2.98
N GLY A 487 1.00 -6.45 2.70
CA GLY A 487 0.30 -7.68 2.36
C GLY A 487 0.65 -8.79 3.33
N ILE A 488 -0.37 -9.43 3.89
CA ILE A 488 -0.26 -10.47 4.90
C ILE A 488 -0.77 -11.77 4.31
N THR A 489 0.14 -12.66 3.94
CA THR A 489 -0.21 -14.00 3.47
C THR A 489 -0.46 -14.93 4.66
N THR A 490 -1.64 -15.55 4.72
CA THR A 490 -2.08 -16.36 5.85
C THR A 490 -2.87 -17.60 5.42
N ASN A 491 -2.80 -18.66 6.22
CA ASN A 491 -3.63 -19.86 6.07
C ASN A 491 -5.07 -19.67 6.58
N ASP A 492 -5.30 -18.62 7.39
CA ASP A 492 -6.62 -18.31 7.95
C ASP A 492 -6.98 -16.81 7.73
N PRO A 493 -7.43 -16.44 6.53
CA PRO A 493 -7.84 -15.07 6.25
C PRO A 493 -9.09 -14.67 7.04
N VAL A 494 -9.99 -15.63 7.38
CA VAL A 494 -11.29 -15.36 8.01
C VAL A 494 -11.13 -14.72 9.38
N THR A 495 -10.17 -15.19 10.18
CA THR A 495 -9.91 -14.63 11.53
C THR A 495 -9.68 -13.13 11.51
N TYR A 496 -9.15 -12.57 10.42
CA TYR A 496 -8.95 -11.14 10.28
C TYR A 496 -10.13 -10.45 9.57
N THR A 497 -10.62 -11.01 8.45
CA THR A 497 -11.59 -10.34 7.58
C THR A 497 -13.04 -10.39 8.08
N ALA A 498 -13.34 -11.23 9.08
CA ALA A 498 -14.71 -11.48 9.52
C ALA A 498 -15.44 -10.21 9.98
N ASP A 499 -14.78 -9.37 10.76
CA ASP A 499 -15.39 -8.20 11.40
C ASP A 499 -14.59 -6.90 11.26
N GLU A 500 -13.38 -6.95 10.71
CA GLU A 500 -12.50 -5.78 10.65
C GLU A 500 -12.99 -4.76 9.61
N ILE A 501 -12.84 -3.49 9.96
CA ILE A 501 -13.15 -2.37 9.08
C ILE A 501 -11.98 -2.17 8.09
N GLU A 502 -12.31 -2.09 6.81
CA GLU A 502 -11.34 -1.80 5.76
C GLU A 502 -11.22 -0.29 5.48
N VAL A 503 -12.35 0.42 5.47
CA VAL A 503 -12.36 1.84 5.13
C VAL A 503 -13.50 2.59 5.81
N LEU A 504 -13.24 3.84 6.20
CA LEU A 504 -14.26 4.76 6.73
C LEU A 504 -14.95 5.51 5.58
N THR A 505 -16.28 5.60 5.63
CA THR A 505 -17.10 6.22 4.58
C THR A 505 -18.05 7.29 5.12
N PRO A 506 -17.55 8.31 5.87
CA PRO A 506 -18.38 9.38 6.36
C PRO A 506 -18.89 10.28 5.24
N SER A 507 -19.99 10.99 5.48
CA SER A 507 -20.49 12.07 4.62
C SER A 507 -19.50 13.24 4.62
N ASP A 508 -19.32 13.91 3.48
CA ASP A 508 -18.42 15.06 3.35
C ASP A 508 -18.86 16.26 4.16
N VAL A 509 -20.18 16.45 4.24
CA VAL A 509 -20.82 17.53 5.00
C VAL A 509 -21.92 16.92 5.86
N THR A 510 -21.93 17.27 7.14
CA THR A 510 -22.97 16.90 8.10
C THR A 510 -23.51 18.14 8.77
N GLU A 511 -24.82 18.37 8.68
CA GLU A 511 -25.49 19.45 9.40
C GLU A 511 -25.79 19.02 10.84
N VAL A 512 -25.49 19.89 11.79
CA VAL A 512 -25.62 19.61 13.23
C VAL A 512 -26.21 20.82 13.99
N ASP A 513 -26.96 20.56 15.05
CA ASP A 513 -27.45 21.61 15.95
C ASP A 513 -26.29 22.25 16.73
N GLU A 514 -25.29 21.45 17.10
CA GLU A 514 -24.10 21.88 17.85
C GLU A 514 -22.84 21.30 17.23
N LEU A 515 -21.87 22.19 16.98
CA LEU A 515 -20.58 21.80 16.36
C LEU A 515 -19.76 20.90 17.32
N PRO A 516 -19.25 19.75 16.86
CA PRO A 516 -18.54 18.84 17.73
C PRO A 516 -17.23 19.45 18.24
N ALA A 517 -16.91 19.16 19.50
CA ALA A 517 -15.61 19.51 20.10
C ALA A 517 -14.52 18.55 19.62
N ASN A 518 -13.25 18.97 19.75
CA ASN A 518 -12.12 18.07 19.57
C ASN A 518 -12.19 16.93 20.59
N GLY A 519 -12.03 15.69 20.12
CA GLY A 519 -12.16 14.47 20.94
C GLY A 519 -13.60 14.02 21.18
N ALA A 520 -14.60 14.68 20.61
CA ALA A 520 -15.99 14.21 20.66
C ALA A 520 -16.13 12.90 19.87
N GLU A 521 -17.00 12.01 20.33
CA GLU A 521 -17.33 10.78 19.63
C GLU A 521 -18.54 10.99 18.73
N VAL A 522 -18.45 10.56 17.48
CA VAL A 522 -19.53 10.58 16.50
C VAL A 522 -19.72 9.20 15.88
N THR A 523 -20.94 8.92 15.40
CA THR A 523 -21.21 7.68 14.65
C THR A 523 -21.09 7.94 13.17
N ILE A 524 -20.33 7.09 12.45
CA ILE A 524 -20.11 7.19 11.02
C ILE A 524 -20.27 5.84 10.32
N LYS A 525 -20.45 5.87 9.01
CA LYS A 525 -20.43 4.68 8.18
C LYS A 525 -18.99 4.21 7.90
N ALA A 526 -18.83 2.91 7.84
CA ALA A 526 -17.59 2.24 7.47
C ALA A 526 -17.91 0.97 6.67
N LYS A 527 -16.94 0.46 5.91
CA LYS A 527 -17.06 -0.83 5.20
C LYS A 527 -16.08 -1.83 5.77
N THR A 528 -16.54 -3.07 5.90
CA THR A 528 -15.70 -4.22 6.24
C THR A 528 -14.96 -4.74 5.01
N TYR A 529 -14.02 -5.67 5.20
CA TYR A 529 -13.35 -6.41 4.10
C TYR A 529 -14.32 -7.18 3.20
N LYS A 530 -15.51 -7.53 3.71
CA LYS A 530 -16.59 -8.16 2.92
C LYS A 530 -17.46 -7.15 2.17
N GLY A 531 -17.16 -5.86 2.28
CA GLY A 531 -17.94 -4.78 1.67
C GLY A 531 -19.25 -4.44 2.41
N GLU A 532 -19.50 -5.02 3.58
CA GLU A 532 -20.68 -4.74 4.39
C GLU A 532 -20.56 -3.36 5.05
N GLU A 533 -21.64 -2.58 5.02
CA GLU A 533 -21.69 -1.32 5.76
C GLU A 533 -21.95 -1.56 7.24
N LYS A 534 -21.17 -0.92 8.10
CA LYS A 534 -21.36 -0.89 9.56
C LYS A 534 -21.31 0.54 10.09
N ASP A 535 -22.05 0.78 11.17
CA ASP A 535 -21.92 2.00 11.97
C ASP A 535 -20.79 1.81 12.98
N VAL A 536 -19.84 2.74 12.98
CA VAL A 536 -18.71 2.72 13.92
C VAL A 536 -18.63 4.04 14.68
N LYS A 537 -18.04 3.99 15.87
CA LYS A 537 -17.72 5.17 16.67
C LYS A 537 -16.37 5.71 16.30
N ALA A 538 -16.28 7.00 16.01
CA ALA A 538 -15.05 7.67 15.64
C ALA A 538 -14.85 8.95 16.46
N ASN A 539 -13.60 9.23 16.81
CA ASN A 539 -13.21 10.44 17.50
C ASN A 539 -12.98 11.58 16.51
N VAL A 540 -13.49 12.76 16.84
CA VAL A 540 -13.34 13.98 16.05
C VAL A 540 -11.99 14.61 16.33
N VAL A 541 -11.15 14.78 15.29
CA VAL A 541 -9.92 15.58 15.34
C VAL A 541 -10.14 16.87 14.58
N VAL A 542 -10.30 17.96 15.30
CA VAL A 542 -10.58 19.28 14.74
C VAL A 542 -9.31 19.86 14.12
N LEU A 543 -9.35 20.19 12.82
CA LEU A 543 -8.29 20.86 12.09
C LEU A 543 -8.53 22.37 11.97
N GLU A 544 -9.76 22.75 11.69
CA GLU A 544 -10.21 24.15 11.59
C GLU A 544 -11.58 24.30 12.24
N ARG A 545 -11.82 25.46 12.88
CA ARG A 545 -13.08 25.78 13.53
C ARG A 545 -13.40 27.26 13.46
N ASN A 546 -14.66 27.56 13.18
CA ASN A 546 -15.28 28.87 13.43
C ASN A 546 -16.67 28.69 14.04
N ASP A 547 -17.48 29.76 14.15
CA ASP A 547 -18.80 29.72 14.78
C ASP A 547 -19.87 28.97 13.96
N GLU A 548 -19.61 28.75 12.65
CA GLU A 548 -20.56 28.17 11.69
C GLU A 548 -20.19 26.75 11.29
N MET A 549 -18.89 26.41 11.33
CA MET A 549 -18.40 25.10 10.86
C MET A 549 -17.17 24.60 11.60
N VAL A 550 -16.99 23.27 11.53
CA VAL A 550 -15.80 22.55 11.93
C VAL A 550 -15.34 21.68 10.78
N LYS A 551 -14.07 21.79 10.36
CA LYS A 551 -13.41 20.81 9.51
C LYS A 551 -12.59 19.87 10.38
N ALA A 552 -12.82 18.58 10.23
CA ALA A 552 -12.25 17.56 11.09
C ALA A 552 -11.91 16.27 10.33
N VAL A 553 -10.98 15.51 10.88
CA VAL A 553 -10.74 14.09 10.54
C VAL A 553 -11.46 13.24 11.58
N LEU A 554 -12.06 12.15 11.15
CA LEU A 554 -12.71 11.17 12.02
C LEU A 554 -11.82 9.96 12.17
N CYS A 555 -11.45 9.63 13.40
CA CYS A 555 -10.50 8.57 13.71
C CYS A 555 -11.21 7.41 14.40
N TYR A 556 -11.17 6.23 13.79
CA TYR A 556 -11.70 4.98 14.31
C TYR A 556 -10.56 4.16 14.92
N ASP A 557 -10.81 3.60 16.11
CA ASP A 557 -9.90 2.70 16.82
C ASP A 557 -10.55 1.33 16.96
N SER A 558 -9.99 0.32 16.28
CA SER A 558 -10.45 -1.06 16.38
C SER A 558 -9.89 -1.79 17.61
N GLY A 559 -9.02 -1.13 18.39
CA GLY A 559 -8.21 -1.78 19.43
C GLY A 559 -6.98 -2.53 18.92
N VAL A 560 -6.88 -2.72 17.61
CA VAL A 560 -5.72 -3.33 16.94
C VAL A 560 -4.96 -2.31 16.11
N PHE A 561 -5.69 -1.46 15.39
CA PHE A 561 -5.18 -0.38 14.55
C PHE A 561 -6.21 0.76 14.50
N GLY A 562 -5.79 1.90 13.98
CA GLY A 562 -6.67 3.04 13.73
C GLY A 562 -6.79 3.36 12.26
N LEU A 563 -7.94 3.84 11.85
CA LEU A 563 -8.19 4.40 10.53
C LEU A 563 -8.57 5.87 10.66
N SER A 564 -8.13 6.68 9.71
CA SER A 564 -8.55 8.08 9.59
C SER A 564 -9.38 8.29 8.33
N SER A 565 -10.40 9.12 8.44
CA SER A 565 -11.20 9.55 7.29
C SER A 565 -10.51 10.68 6.52
N LYS A 566 -11.00 10.96 5.31
CA LYS A 566 -10.80 12.29 4.70
C LYS A 566 -11.37 13.38 5.61
N VAL A 567 -11.00 14.64 5.35
CA VAL A 567 -11.56 15.79 6.06
C VAL A 567 -13.04 15.90 5.75
N VAL A 568 -13.85 15.97 6.82
CA VAL A 568 -15.29 16.19 6.76
C VAL A 568 -15.62 17.56 7.34
N THR A 569 -16.76 18.13 6.93
CA THR A 569 -17.24 19.42 7.41
C THR A 569 -18.53 19.23 8.20
N PHE A 570 -18.52 19.64 9.46
CA PHE A 570 -19.74 19.83 10.26
C PHE A 570 -20.20 21.28 10.11
N LYS A 571 -21.45 21.50 9.71
CA LYS A 571 -22.07 22.81 9.59
C LYS A 571 -23.16 22.97 10.62
N LYS A 572 -23.17 24.12 11.28
CA LYS A 572 -24.24 24.45 12.22
C LYS A 572 -25.52 24.77 11.46
N ILE A 573 -26.64 24.17 11.87
CA ILE A 573 -27.97 24.48 11.31
C ILE A 573 -28.34 25.91 11.70
N GLU A 574 -28.61 26.78 10.71
CA GLU A 574 -29.19 28.08 10.97
C GLU A 574 -30.60 27.88 11.47
N LYS A 575 -30.84 28.21 12.74
CA LYS A 575 -32.21 28.32 13.27
C LYS A 575 -32.85 29.54 12.60
N THR A 576 -33.67 29.33 11.59
CA THR A 576 -34.59 30.36 11.12
C THR A 576 -35.47 30.77 12.30
N GLU A 577 -35.19 31.91 12.92
CA GLU A 577 -36.16 32.54 13.82
C GLU A 577 -37.45 32.76 13.02
N SER A 578 -38.46 31.97 13.31
CA SER A 578 -39.81 32.27 12.83
C SER A 578 -40.19 33.61 13.44
N THR A 579 -40.04 34.69 12.69
CA THR A 579 -40.66 35.98 13.04
C THR A 579 -42.15 35.74 13.12
N GLY A 580 -42.61 35.52 14.34
CA GLY A 580 -44.03 35.42 14.67
C GLY A 580 -44.72 36.71 14.33
N GLY A 581 -45.38 36.74 13.17
CA GLY A 581 -46.37 37.74 12.84
C GLY A 581 -47.51 37.64 13.85
N ASN A 582 -47.65 38.65 14.68
CA ASN A 582 -48.84 38.89 15.52
C ASN A 582 -50.09 38.92 14.64
N GLY A 583 -50.89 37.88 14.70
CA GLY A 583 -52.25 37.83 14.18
C GLY A 583 -53.20 37.30 15.28
N GLU A 584 -54.01 38.15 15.76
CA GLU A 584 -54.95 37.89 16.87
C GLU A 584 -55.98 36.80 16.62
N LYS A 585 -56.18 35.97 17.64
CA LYS A 585 -57.35 35.32 18.22
C LYS A 585 -58.49 34.74 17.37
N LYS A 586 -58.82 33.51 17.61
CA LYS A 586 -59.97 33.07 18.42
C LYS A 586 -59.90 31.55 18.67
N GLY A 587 -60.11 31.21 19.95
CA GLY A 587 -59.93 29.87 20.47
C GLY A 587 -61.08 28.90 20.18
N CYS A 588 -60.81 27.63 20.36
CA CYS A 588 -61.65 26.69 21.11
C CYS A 588 -60.80 25.43 21.42
N GLY A 589 -60.98 24.95 22.63
CA GLY A 589 -60.17 24.01 23.34
C GLY A 589 -60.25 22.56 22.86
N GLY A 590 -59.30 21.76 23.37
CA GLY A 590 -59.25 20.29 23.26
C GLY A 590 -57.86 19.75 23.53
N SER A 591 -57.75 19.21 24.73
CA SER A 591 -56.55 18.52 25.27
C SER A 591 -56.15 17.31 24.49
N VAL A 592 -54.88 16.95 24.70
CA VAL A 592 -54.28 15.63 24.93
C VAL A 592 -53.01 15.41 24.14
N GLY A 593 -52.01 15.06 24.88
CA GLY A 593 -50.62 14.81 24.57
C GLY A 593 -50.30 13.75 23.52
N GLY A 594 -49.10 13.83 23.05
CA GLY A 594 -48.50 12.84 22.14
C GLY A 594 -47.10 13.23 21.74
N VAL A 595 -46.17 12.58 22.34
CA VAL A 595 -44.78 12.57 21.95
C VAL A 595 -44.68 12.22 20.47
N ALA A 596 -44.07 13.05 19.65
CA ALA A 596 -43.80 12.75 18.27
C ALA A 596 -42.30 12.63 18.05
N THR A 597 -41.89 11.40 17.92
CA THR A 597 -40.67 10.98 17.26
C THR A 597 -40.86 11.23 15.76
N LEU A 598 -40.04 12.07 15.14
CA LEU A 598 -39.99 12.24 13.70
C LEU A 598 -38.52 12.18 13.27
N CYS A 599 -38.05 10.95 12.97
CA CYS A 599 -36.88 10.70 12.12
C CYS A 599 -37.33 9.88 10.94
N GLY A 600 -36.98 10.36 9.73
CA GLY A 600 -36.87 9.52 8.53
C GLY A 600 -38.11 9.43 7.67
N LEU A 601 -38.10 10.19 6.55
CA LEU A 601 -38.74 9.79 5.28
C LEU A 601 -38.51 10.90 4.23
N ALA A 602 -37.37 10.84 3.53
CA ALA A 602 -37.21 11.55 2.25
C ALA A 602 -36.09 10.87 1.41
N ALA A 603 -36.32 9.64 0.99
CA ALA A 603 -35.51 8.98 -0.09
C ALA A 603 -36.25 7.77 -0.68
N ILE A 604 -37.51 7.91 -1.08
CA ILE A 604 -38.19 6.94 -1.97
C ILE A 604 -39.14 7.71 -2.90
N ALA A 605 -38.62 8.31 -3.96
CA ALA A 605 -39.42 8.81 -5.07
C ALA A 605 -38.61 9.05 -6.37
N ALA A 606 -37.60 8.25 -6.68
CA ALA A 606 -36.86 8.36 -7.95
C ALA A 606 -36.66 7.03 -8.70
N VAL A 607 -37.14 5.89 -8.25
CA VAL A 607 -36.89 4.60 -8.92
C VAL A 607 -38.10 4.01 -9.65
N THR A 608 -39.28 4.65 -9.61
CA THR A 608 -40.50 4.05 -10.20
C THR A 608 -40.86 4.58 -11.60
N LEU A 609 -40.04 5.41 -12.24
CA LEU A 609 -40.33 6.00 -13.56
C LEU A 609 -39.44 5.51 -14.72
N MET A 610 -38.52 4.60 -14.51
CA MET A 610 -37.67 4.03 -15.60
C MET A 610 -38.00 2.57 -15.97
N LYS A 611 -38.98 1.92 -15.37
CA LYS A 611 -39.32 0.50 -15.66
C LYS A 611 -40.58 0.32 -16.52
N LYS A 612 -40.96 1.31 -17.33
CA LYS A 612 -42.14 1.22 -18.24
C LYS A 612 -41.85 1.62 -19.69
N ARG A 613 -40.64 1.39 -20.21
CA ARG A 613 -40.30 1.73 -21.59
C ARG A 613 -39.51 0.68 -22.39
N GLU A 614 -39.39 -0.55 -21.90
CA GLU A 614 -38.72 -1.64 -22.66
C GLU A 614 -39.60 -2.84 -23.02
N ASP A 615 -40.91 -2.76 -22.82
CA ASP A 615 -41.83 -3.82 -23.31
C ASP A 615 -42.65 -3.32 -24.51
N ARG A 616 -42.02 -2.72 -25.50
CA ARG A 616 -42.56 -2.56 -26.86
C ARG A 616 -41.47 -2.18 -27.87
N LYS A 617 -40.70 -3.19 -28.31
CA LYS A 617 -40.33 -3.40 -29.71
C LYS A 617 -39.58 -4.72 -29.84
#